data_13a85814dd9d213319abfe26b0b2c168
#
_entry.id   13a85814dd9d213319abfe26b0b2c168
#
_cell.length_a   1.000
_cell.length_b   1.000
_cell.length_c   1.000
_cell.angle_alpha   90.00
_cell.angle_beta   90.00
_cell.angle_gamma   90.00
#
_symmetry.space_group_name_H-M   'P 1'
#
loop_
_entity.id
_entity.type
_entity.pdbx_description
1 polymer ?
#
loop_
_entity_poly.entity_id
_entity_poly.type
_entity_poly.pdbx_seq_one_letter_code
_entity_poly.pdbx_strand_id
1 'polypeptide(L)'
;LIITDPAHLTGAMMKNKTEPGKHEIYYFRQDSAASFLCEADIDALDLSDILAVHFTGIFPSISDSAAAAARQLVKRAHENEITVVFDPNLRCQLWDNSPETIALLNEFAQSADVFLPSLKEAETLCGLTNPEEIADYYISRGTRKVVVKLGKQGAFYKSAVECGTAPTFAADEVVDTAGAGDGFAAGLISGICEEIPLG
;
A
#
# COMPACT_ATOMS: atom_id res chain seq x y z
N LEU A 1 10.25 -9.03 -13.77
CA LEU A 1 10.23 -10.51 -13.72
C LEU A 1 8.78 -10.99 -13.61
N ILE A 2 8.37 -11.93 -14.43
CA ILE A 2 7.07 -12.61 -14.34
C ILE A 2 7.37 -14.08 -14.03
N ILE A 3 6.82 -14.58 -12.92
CA ILE A 3 6.92 -16.00 -12.54
C ILE A 3 5.61 -16.66 -12.94
N THR A 4 5.68 -17.77 -13.65
CA THR A 4 4.50 -18.59 -14.00
C THR A 4 4.40 -19.77 -13.06
N ASP A 5 3.28 -19.89 -12.37
CA ASP A 5 2.96 -21.03 -11.53
C ASP A 5 2.01 -21.97 -12.30
N PRO A 6 2.49 -23.18 -12.69
CA PRO A 6 1.66 -24.13 -13.44
C PRO A 6 0.67 -24.92 -12.56
N ALA A 7 0.82 -24.85 -11.24
CA ALA A 7 0.03 -25.62 -10.29
C ALA A 7 -1.20 -24.88 -9.76
N HIS A 8 -1.17 -23.54 -9.75
CA HIS A 8 -2.22 -22.74 -9.15
C HIS A 8 -2.79 -21.72 -10.14
N LEU A 9 -4.08 -21.41 -9.96
CA LEU A 9 -4.78 -20.47 -10.81
C LEU A 9 -4.36 -19.01 -10.48
N THR A 10 -4.43 -18.16 -11.48
CA THR A 10 -4.31 -16.71 -11.26
C THR A 10 -5.49 -16.21 -10.44
N GLY A 11 -5.23 -15.40 -9.41
CA GLY A 11 -6.27 -14.75 -8.64
C GLY A 11 -7.11 -13.82 -9.50
N ALA A 12 -8.42 -13.82 -9.27
CA ALA A 12 -9.38 -13.02 -10.03
C ALA A 12 -10.22 -12.13 -9.12
N MET A 13 -10.78 -11.09 -9.72
CA MET A 13 -11.74 -10.19 -9.08
C MET A 13 -12.89 -9.94 -10.05
N MET A 14 -14.11 -9.96 -9.54
CA MET A 14 -15.28 -9.56 -10.29
C MET A 14 -15.91 -8.33 -9.63
N LYS A 15 -16.12 -7.27 -10.42
CA LYS A 15 -16.82 -6.05 -10.00
C LYS A 15 -18.18 -6.00 -10.69
N ASN A 16 -19.24 -6.07 -9.92
CA ASN A 16 -20.61 -5.97 -10.40
C ASN A 16 -21.16 -4.58 -10.09
N LYS A 17 -21.75 -3.90 -11.07
CA LYS A 17 -22.44 -2.62 -10.89
C LYS A 17 -23.91 -2.91 -10.61
N THR A 18 -24.31 -2.82 -9.35
CA THR A 18 -25.69 -3.11 -8.92
C THR A 18 -26.64 -1.93 -9.11
N GLU A 19 -26.14 -0.72 -8.85
CA GLU A 19 -26.87 0.56 -9.02
C GLU A 19 -25.87 1.66 -9.39
N PRO A 20 -26.32 2.83 -9.88
CA PRO A 20 -25.46 3.98 -10.09
C PRO A 20 -24.68 4.33 -8.79
N GLY A 21 -23.36 4.24 -8.85
CA GLY A 21 -22.45 4.52 -7.72
C GLY A 21 -22.31 3.41 -6.68
N LYS A 22 -23.02 2.29 -6.82
CA LYS A 22 -22.86 1.11 -5.97
C LYS A 22 -22.20 -0.04 -6.74
N HIS A 23 -21.18 -0.61 -6.16
CA HIS A 23 -20.44 -1.75 -6.71
C HIS A 23 -20.34 -2.85 -5.66
N GLU A 24 -20.55 -4.07 -6.09
CA GLU A 24 -20.21 -5.28 -5.35
C GLU A 24 -18.93 -5.86 -5.96
N ILE A 25 -17.97 -6.19 -5.11
CA ILE A 25 -16.68 -6.74 -5.53
C ILE A 25 -16.55 -8.12 -4.91
N TYR A 26 -16.27 -9.12 -5.75
CA TYR A 26 -16.02 -10.50 -5.36
C TYR A 26 -14.56 -10.84 -5.65
N TYR A 27 -13.84 -11.35 -4.65
CA TYR A 27 -12.43 -11.74 -4.77
C TYR A 27 -12.31 -13.26 -4.82
N PHE A 28 -11.54 -13.74 -5.79
CA PHE A 28 -11.16 -15.13 -5.98
C PHE A 28 -9.63 -15.19 -5.90
N ARG A 29 -9.08 -15.03 -4.70
CA ARG A 29 -7.62 -14.92 -4.46
C ARG A 29 -7.09 -16.00 -3.53
N GLN A 30 -7.96 -16.71 -2.83
CA GLN A 30 -7.58 -17.83 -2.01
C GLN A 30 -6.99 -18.93 -2.90
N ASP A 31 -5.90 -19.55 -2.45
CA ASP A 31 -5.17 -20.58 -3.18
C ASP A 31 -4.75 -20.20 -4.61
N SER A 32 -4.65 -18.90 -4.89
CA SER A 32 -4.13 -18.39 -6.15
C SER A 32 -2.60 -18.46 -6.19
N ALA A 33 -2.01 -18.46 -7.39
CA ALA A 33 -0.55 -18.45 -7.55
C ALA A 33 0.16 -17.40 -6.68
N ALA A 34 -0.42 -16.20 -6.53
CA ALA A 34 0.13 -15.15 -5.69
C ALA A 34 0.14 -15.50 -4.19
N SER A 35 -0.75 -16.37 -3.70
CA SER A 35 -0.78 -16.78 -2.30
C SER A 35 0.33 -17.79 -1.94
N PHE A 36 1.03 -18.33 -2.94
CA PHE A 36 2.18 -19.21 -2.77
C PHE A 36 3.54 -18.52 -2.94
N LEU A 37 3.54 -17.21 -3.20
CA LEU A 37 4.80 -16.44 -3.19
C LEU A 37 5.51 -16.65 -1.85
N CYS A 38 6.82 -16.88 -1.93
CA CYS A 38 7.66 -17.16 -0.78
C CYS A 38 8.96 -16.34 -0.79
N GLU A 39 9.73 -16.44 0.27
CA GLU A 39 11.01 -15.73 0.41
C GLU A 39 11.98 -16.06 -0.72
N ALA A 40 12.01 -17.31 -1.18
CA ALA A 40 12.89 -17.73 -2.29
C ALA A 40 12.56 -17.02 -3.61
N ASP A 41 11.29 -16.72 -3.88
CA ASP A 41 10.88 -15.93 -5.05
C ASP A 41 11.43 -14.51 -4.96
N ILE A 42 11.39 -13.93 -3.76
CA ILE A 42 11.95 -12.60 -3.50
C ILE A 42 13.47 -12.62 -3.61
N ASP A 43 14.14 -13.66 -3.11
CA ASP A 43 15.59 -13.79 -3.19
C ASP A 43 16.10 -13.90 -4.64
N ALA A 44 15.29 -14.45 -5.53
CA ALA A 44 15.59 -14.54 -6.95
C ALA A 44 15.45 -13.20 -7.72
N LEU A 45 14.91 -12.15 -7.10
CA LEU A 45 14.76 -10.84 -7.76
C LEU A 45 16.14 -10.17 -7.91
N ASP A 46 16.43 -9.69 -9.11
CA ASP A 46 17.51 -8.72 -9.34
C ASP A 46 16.99 -7.31 -8.98
N LEU A 47 17.61 -6.69 -8.00
CA LEU A 47 17.24 -5.37 -7.49
C LEU A 47 18.27 -4.28 -7.88
N SER A 48 19.25 -4.58 -8.72
CA SER A 48 20.37 -3.68 -9.03
C SER A 48 19.97 -2.33 -9.64
N ASP A 49 18.88 -2.30 -10.41
CA ASP A 49 18.41 -1.10 -11.10
C ASP A 49 17.06 -0.59 -10.51
N ILE A 50 16.72 -0.99 -9.30
CA ILE A 50 15.45 -0.64 -8.64
C ILE A 50 15.67 0.55 -7.71
N LEU A 51 14.91 1.62 -7.89
CA LEU A 51 14.92 2.81 -7.04
C LEU A 51 13.87 2.75 -5.91
N ALA A 52 12.74 2.11 -6.19
CA ALA A 52 11.67 1.96 -5.21
C ALA A 52 10.93 0.63 -5.38
N VAL A 53 10.50 0.04 -4.27
CA VAL A 53 9.54 -1.05 -4.26
C VAL A 53 8.23 -0.55 -3.67
N HIS A 54 7.13 -0.87 -4.36
CA HIS A 54 5.79 -0.56 -3.89
C HIS A 54 4.98 -1.84 -3.72
N PHE A 55 4.36 -1.97 -2.56
CA PHE A 55 3.39 -3.03 -2.32
C PHE A 55 2.24 -2.56 -1.45
N THR A 56 1.14 -3.30 -1.50
CA THR A 56 -0.05 -3.00 -0.72
C THR A 56 -0.25 -4.04 0.38
N GLY A 57 -1.05 -3.68 1.39
CA GLY A 57 -1.43 -4.60 2.45
C GLY A 57 -2.14 -5.86 1.97
N ILE A 58 -2.65 -5.89 0.74
CA ILE A 58 -3.23 -7.08 0.13
C ILE A 58 -2.19 -8.21 0.05
N PHE A 59 -0.96 -7.90 -0.40
CA PHE A 59 0.08 -8.91 -0.60
C PHE A 59 0.40 -9.70 0.69
N PRO A 60 0.79 -9.10 1.81
CA PRO A 60 1.08 -9.85 3.02
C PRO A 60 -0.15 -10.51 3.67
N SER A 61 -1.35 -10.15 3.27
CA SER A 61 -2.59 -10.62 3.92
C SER A 61 -3.25 -11.80 3.21
N ILE A 62 -2.72 -12.24 2.06
CA ILE A 62 -3.32 -13.36 1.33
C ILE A 62 -2.86 -14.73 1.83
N SER A 63 -1.73 -14.82 2.51
CA SER A 63 -1.20 -16.04 3.14
C SER A 63 0.00 -15.75 4.05
N ASP A 64 0.34 -16.69 4.94
CA ASP A 64 1.55 -16.60 5.78
C ASP A 64 2.83 -16.59 4.95
N SER A 65 2.85 -17.35 3.85
CA SER A 65 3.97 -17.38 2.89
C SER A 65 4.16 -16.01 2.24
N ALA A 66 3.07 -15.37 1.79
CA ALA A 66 3.12 -14.03 1.21
C ALA A 66 3.54 -12.97 2.25
N ALA A 67 3.14 -13.12 3.52
CA ALA A 67 3.61 -12.26 4.60
C ALA A 67 5.12 -12.39 4.82
N ALA A 68 5.67 -13.62 4.82
CA ALA A 68 7.10 -13.86 4.90
C ALA A 68 7.84 -13.27 3.69
N ALA A 69 7.31 -13.48 2.49
CA ALA A 69 7.86 -12.90 1.26
C ALA A 69 7.87 -11.36 1.31
N ALA A 70 6.81 -10.72 1.82
CA ALA A 70 6.77 -9.27 1.98
C ALA A 70 7.84 -8.75 2.97
N ARG A 71 8.05 -9.45 4.10
CA ARG A 71 9.14 -9.11 5.04
C ARG A 71 10.51 -9.23 4.38
N GLN A 72 10.73 -10.31 3.61
CA GLN A 72 11.98 -10.50 2.87
C GLN A 72 12.20 -9.41 1.81
N LEU A 73 11.12 -8.96 1.14
CA LEU A 73 11.18 -7.85 0.18
C LEU A 73 11.62 -6.55 0.86
N VAL A 74 11.00 -6.19 1.98
CA VAL A 74 11.36 -4.98 2.75
C VAL A 74 12.81 -5.06 3.22
N LYS A 75 13.23 -6.20 3.78
CA LYS A 75 14.61 -6.41 4.23
C LYS A 75 15.60 -6.21 3.09
N ARG A 76 15.40 -6.87 1.94
CA ARG A 76 16.30 -6.75 0.78
C ARG A 76 16.30 -5.35 0.19
N ALA A 77 15.15 -4.67 0.17
CA ALA A 77 15.07 -3.29 -0.27
C ALA A 77 15.97 -2.39 0.59
N HIS A 78 15.87 -2.48 1.92
CA HIS A 78 16.71 -1.70 2.83
C HIS A 78 18.20 -2.04 2.73
N GLU A 79 18.56 -3.32 2.56
CA GLU A 79 19.95 -3.76 2.35
C GLU A 79 20.55 -3.19 1.06
N ASN A 80 19.73 -2.82 0.07
CA ASN A 80 20.14 -2.25 -1.21
C ASN A 80 19.81 -0.74 -1.33
N GLU A 81 19.47 -0.07 -0.22
CA GLU A 81 19.12 1.37 -0.18
C GLU A 81 17.94 1.74 -1.11
N ILE A 82 17.03 0.80 -1.36
CA ILE A 82 15.84 0.97 -2.20
C ILE A 82 14.70 1.51 -1.34
N THR A 83 14.02 2.56 -1.81
CA THR A 83 12.87 3.15 -1.10
C THR A 83 11.69 2.19 -1.04
N VAL A 84 11.18 1.95 0.16
CA VAL A 84 9.99 1.11 0.42
C VAL A 84 8.75 1.99 0.54
N VAL A 85 7.79 1.80 -0.36
CA VAL A 85 6.49 2.49 -0.36
C VAL A 85 5.38 1.51 -0.04
N PHE A 86 4.64 1.75 1.04
CA PHE A 86 3.57 0.86 1.50
C PHE A 86 2.22 1.57 1.52
N ASP A 87 1.22 1.00 0.82
CA ASP A 87 -0.19 1.39 0.88
C ASP A 87 -0.97 0.28 1.59
N PRO A 88 -1.63 0.54 2.73
CA PRO A 88 -2.37 -0.50 3.46
C PRO A 88 -3.51 -1.08 2.62
N ASN A 89 -4.13 -0.27 1.77
CA ASN A 89 -5.14 -0.67 0.78
C ASN A 89 -6.15 -1.68 1.34
N LEU A 90 -6.76 -1.33 2.49
CA LEU A 90 -7.64 -2.20 3.26
C LEU A 90 -8.83 -2.69 2.43
N ARG A 91 -9.08 -3.99 2.47
CA ARG A 91 -10.22 -4.64 1.82
C ARG A 91 -10.98 -5.47 2.84
N CYS A 92 -12.04 -4.91 3.43
CA CYS A 92 -12.84 -5.55 4.48
C CYS A 92 -13.34 -6.97 4.12
N GLN A 93 -13.39 -7.29 2.83
CA GLN A 93 -13.80 -8.61 2.34
C GLN A 93 -12.66 -9.65 2.35
N LEU A 94 -11.41 -9.21 2.44
CA LEU A 94 -10.23 -10.08 2.51
C LEU A 94 -9.69 -10.21 3.94
N TRP A 95 -10.25 -9.43 4.88
CA TRP A 95 -9.69 -9.25 6.21
C TRP A 95 -10.77 -9.34 7.25
N ASP A 96 -10.46 -10.01 8.32
CA ASP A 96 -11.33 -10.14 9.47
C ASP A 96 -11.21 -8.96 10.46
N ASN A 97 -10.37 -7.94 10.16
CA ASN A 97 -9.97 -6.87 11.08
C ASN A 97 -9.46 -7.41 12.43
N SER A 98 -8.90 -8.62 12.42
CA SER A 98 -8.34 -9.21 13.63
C SER A 98 -7.16 -8.37 14.15
N PRO A 99 -6.89 -8.41 15.46
CA PRO A 99 -5.70 -7.78 16.03
C PRO A 99 -4.40 -8.22 15.35
N GLU A 100 -4.32 -9.46 14.91
CA GLU A 100 -3.19 -10.05 14.22
C GLU A 100 -2.97 -9.39 12.85
N THR A 101 -4.03 -9.23 12.08
CA THR A 101 -3.97 -8.55 10.77
C THR A 101 -3.62 -7.07 10.92
N ILE A 102 -4.22 -6.38 11.89
CA ILE A 102 -3.88 -4.98 12.21
C ILE A 102 -2.41 -4.87 12.62
N ALA A 103 -1.89 -5.80 13.44
CA ALA A 103 -0.50 -5.81 13.86
C ALA A 103 0.46 -6.04 12.67
N LEU A 104 0.15 -6.99 11.79
CA LEU A 104 0.91 -7.26 10.56
C LEU A 104 1.07 -6.03 9.68
N LEU A 105 -0.02 -5.28 9.49
CA LEU A 105 0.05 -4.11 8.62
C LEU A 105 0.73 -2.92 9.29
N ASN A 106 0.57 -2.77 10.60
CA ASN A 106 1.33 -1.79 11.34
C ASN A 106 2.83 -2.10 11.34
N GLU A 107 3.22 -3.38 11.31
CA GLU A 107 4.62 -3.80 11.11
C GLU A 107 5.16 -3.25 9.78
N PHE A 108 4.42 -3.44 8.67
CA PHE A 108 4.83 -2.92 7.37
C PHE A 108 4.78 -1.39 7.28
N ALA A 109 3.77 -0.77 7.86
CA ALA A 109 3.68 0.69 7.91
C ALA A 109 4.88 1.32 8.62
N GLN A 110 5.32 0.73 9.73
CA GLN A 110 6.45 1.21 10.52
C GLN A 110 7.81 0.92 9.88
N SER A 111 7.90 -0.13 9.06
CA SER A 111 9.12 -0.48 8.34
C SER A 111 9.25 0.20 6.97
N ALA A 112 8.19 0.82 6.45
CA ALA A 112 8.24 1.53 5.18
C ALA A 112 8.93 2.88 5.28
N ASP A 113 9.63 3.29 4.22
CA ASP A 113 10.14 4.66 4.09
C ASP A 113 9.01 5.65 3.84
N VAL A 114 7.99 5.22 3.06
CA VAL A 114 6.80 6.03 2.76
C VAL A 114 5.55 5.21 3.01
N PHE A 115 4.66 5.73 3.86
CA PHE A 115 3.38 5.12 4.20
C PHE A 115 2.22 5.95 3.66
N LEU A 116 1.28 5.31 2.93
CA LEU A 116 0.21 5.95 2.17
C LEU A 116 -1.21 5.56 2.64
N PRO A 117 -1.62 5.83 3.88
CA PRO A 117 -2.96 5.50 4.34
C PRO A 117 -3.99 6.53 3.83
N SER A 118 -5.24 6.12 3.70
CA SER A 118 -6.40 7.02 3.80
C SER A 118 -6.75 7.25 5.27
N LEU A 119 -7.56 8.29 5.55
CA LEU A 119 -8.05 8.54 6.92
C LEU A 119 -8.75 7.33 7.52
N LYS A 120 -9.63 6.68 6.73
CA LYS A 120 -10.37 5.50 7.19
C LYS A 120 -9.46 4.30 7.48
N GLU A 121 -8.42 4.11 6.68
CA GLU A 121 -7.44 3.07 6.91
C GLU A 121 -6.62 3.34 8.17
N ALA A 122 -6.18 4.58 8.36
CA ALA A 122 -5.47 4.99 9.57
C ALA A 122 -6.33 4.83 10.83
N GLU A 123 -7.60 5.22 10.78
CA GLU A 123 -8.56 5.01 11.88
C GLU A 123 -8.64 3.53 12.26
N THR A 124 -8.68 2.62 11.27
CA THR A 124 -8.70 1.18 11.52
C THR A 124 -7.38 0.68 12.12
N LEU A 125 -6.24 1.19 11.64
CA LEU A 125 -4.91 0.68 12.00
C LEU A 125 -4.38 1.25 13.33
N CYS A 126 -4.66 2.52 13.65
CA CYS A 126 -4.12 3.19 14.83
C CYS A 126 -5.16 3.95 15.67
N GLY A 127 -6.43 3.96 15.26
CA GLY A 127 -7.51 4.65 15.99
C GLY A 127 -7.51 6.17 15.88
N LEU A 128 -6.66 6.77 15.03
CA LEU A 128 -6.51 8.21 14.86
C LEU A 128 -7.23 8.68 13.59
N THR A 129 -7.80 9.89 13.65
CA THR A 129 -8.54 10.52 12.53
C THR A 129 -7.97 11.87 12.11
N ASN A 130 -7.07 12.45 12.89
CA ASN A 130 -6.36 13.68 12.54
C ASN A 130 -5.13 13.34 11.69
N PRO A 131 -4.96 13.91 10.48
CA PRO A 131 -3.85 13.57 9.58
C PRO A 131 -2.47 13.82 10.18
N GLU A 132 -2.33 14.90 10.97
CA GLU A 132 -1.06 15.24 11.60
C GLU A 132 -0.72 14.25 12.72
N GLU A 133 -1.69 13.90 13.57
CA GLU A 133 -1.51 12.90 14.64
C GLU A 133 -1.20 11.51 14.06
N ILE A 134 -1.82 11.15 12.93
CA ILE A 134 -1.52 9.92 12.20
C ILE A 134 -0.06 9.91 11.74
N ALA A 135 0.38 11.01 11.13
CA ALA A 135 1.75 11.12 10.66
C ALA A 135 2.76 11.03 11.82
N ASP A 136 2.52 11.75 12.90
CA ASP A 136 3.39 11.71 14.09
C ASP A 136 3.44 10.33 14.73
N TYR A 137 2.31 9.63 14.75
CA TYR A 137 2.22 8.26 15.25
C TYR A 137 3.17 7.31 14.51
N TYR A 138 3.16 7.34 13.18
CA TYR A 138 3.99 6.44 12.38
C TYR A 138 5.45 6.90 12.28
N ILE A 139 5.70 8.20 12.18
CA ILE A 139 7.07 8.75 12.16
C ILE A 139 7.80 8.43 13.47
N SER A 140 7.13 8.55 14.63
CA SER A 140 7.72 8.18 15.91
C SER A 140 8.04 6.68 16.05
N ARG A 141 7.56 5.85 15.12
CA ARG A 141 7.74 4.39 15.10
C ARG A 141 8.63 3.87 13.96
N GLY A 142 9.22 4.76 13.17
CA GLY A 142 10.22 4.36 12.18
C GLY A 142 9.93 4.77 10.74
N THR A 143 8.69 5.08 10.39
CA THR A 143 8.33 5.56 9.04
C THR A 143 8.99 6.91 8.76
N ARG A 144 9.63 7.08 7.62
CA ARG A 144 10.32 8.35 7.28
C ARG A 144 9.36 9.42 6.76
N LYS A 145 8.38 9.04 5.94
CA LYS A 145 7.37 9.93 5.35
C LYS A 145 5.99 9.30 5.44
N VAL A 146 5.01 10.09 5.85
CA VAL A 146 3.61 9.68 5.85
C VAL A 146 2.82 10.62 4.95
N VAL A 147 2.03 10.04 4.04
CA VAL A 147 1.16 10.80 3.14
C VAL A 147 -0.26 10.28 3.32
N VAL A 148 -1.09 11.02 4.04
CA VAL A 148 -2.47 10.67 4.33
C VAL A 148 -3.38 11.13 3.19
N LYS A 149 -4.03 10.18 2.52
CA LYS A 149 -4.99 10.46 1.43
C LYS A 149 -6.30 10.99 2.02
N LEU A 150 -6.70 12.21 1.61
CA LEU A 150 -7.88 12.93 2.10
C LEU A 150 -9.03 12.95 1.07
N GLY A 151 -8.97 12.12 0.06
CA GLY A 151 -9.95 12.05 -1.03
C GLY A 151 -10.04 13.38 -1.78
N LYS A 152 -11.24 13.96 -1.83
CA LYS A 152 -11.49 15.24 -2.54
C LYS A 152 -10.73 16.45 -1.93
N GLN A 153 -10.20 16.33 -0.73
CA GLN A 153 -9.40 17.37 -0.07
C GLN A 153 -7.91 17.27 -0.42
N GLY A 154 -7.51 16.30 -1.21
CA GLY A 154 -6.12 16.10 -1.60
C GLY A 154 -5.38 15.16 -0.66
N ALA A 155 -4.22 15.56 -0.19
CA ALA A 155 -3.38 14.77 0.72
C ALA A 155 -2.69 15.66 1.74
N PHE A 156 -2.48 15.12 2.93
CA PHE A 156 -1.58 15.69 3.95
C PHE A 156 -0.28 14.89 3.93
N TYR A 157 0.85 15.55 3.99
CA TYR A 157 2.16 14.89 4.06
C TYR A 157 3.02 15.44 5.21
N LYS A 158 3.82 14.56 5.80
CA LYS A 158 4.78 14.91 6.85
C LYS A 158 6.00 14.00 6.80
N SER A 159 7.14 14.60 7.04
CA SER A 159 8.43 13.95 7.30
C SER A 159 9.17 14.69 8.40
N ALA A 160 10.43 14.35 8.67
CA ALA A 160 11.27 15.08 9.62
C ALA A 160 11.60 16.51 9.16
N VAL A 161 11.53 16.81 7.87
CA VAL A 161 11.99 18.07 7.27
C VAL A 161 10.90 18.87 6.57
N GLU A 162 9.77 18.28 6.28
CA GLU A 162 8.67 18.92 5.54
C GLU A 162 7.31 18.48 6.07
N CYS A 163 6.34 19.38 6.01
CA CYS A 163 4.95 19.14 6.40
C CYS A 163 4.04 20.07 5.60
N GLY A 164 2.93 19.56 5.10
CA GLY A 164 1.99 20.38 4.35
C GLY A 164 0.80 19.61 3.81
N THR A 165 0.05 20.28 2.94
CA THR A 165 -1.10 19.71 2.23
C THR A 165 -0.96 19.95 0.74
N ALA A 166 -1.25 18.94 -0.07
CA ALA A 166 -1.35 19.05 -1.51
C ALA A 166 -2.85 19.00 -1.90
N PRO A 167 -3.38 20.00 -2.63
CA PRO A 167 -4.77 19.98 -3.05
C PRO A 167 -4.99 18.94 -4.15
N THR A 168 -6.24 18.48 -4.31
CA THR A 168 -6.63 17.66 -5.46
C THR A 168 -6.88 18.54 -6.70
N PHE A 169 -6.66 17.98 -7.87
CA PHE A 169 -7.17 18.56 -9.10
C PHE A 169 -8.65 18.18 -9.27
N ALA A 170 -9.49 19.17 -9.55
CA ALA A 170 -10.90 18.91 -9.82
C ALA A 170 -11.05 18.11 -11.13
N ALA A 171 -11.80 17.03 -11.09
CA ALA A 171 -12.23 16.35 -12.31
C ALA A 171 -13.61 16.89 -12.70
N ASP A 172 -13.82 17.14 -14.00
CA ASP A 172 -15.10 17.61 -14.53
C ASP A 172 -16.21 16.58 -14.27
N GLU A 173 -15.87 15.29 -14.39
CA GLU A 173 -16.77 14.17 -14.11
C GLU A 173 -16.01 13.02 -13.49
N VAL A 174 -16.57 12.41 -12.42
CA VAL A 174 -16.06 11.19 -11.81
C VAL A 174 -16.85 9.99 -12.32
N VAL A 175 -16.28 9.27 -13.28
CA VAL A 175 -16.91 8.07 -13.87
C VAL A 175 -16.72 6.86 -12.99
N ASP A 176 -15.51 6.63 -12.49
CA ASP A 176 -15.15 5.55 -11.55
C ASP A 176 -13.95 5.99 -10.68
N THR A 177 -13.94 5.57 -9.43
CA THR A 177 -12.84 5.78 -8.49
C THR A 177 -11.89 4.59 -8.39
N ALA A 178 -12.12 3.51 -9.14
CA ALA A 178 -11.24 2.36 -9.14
C ALA A 178 -9.85 2.77 -9.67
N GLY A 179 -8.79 2.38 -8.93
CA GLY A 179 -7.42 2.74 -9.28
C GLY A 179 -6.99 4.16 -8.92
N ALA A 180 -7.87 5.00 -8.34
CA ALA A 180 -7.47 6.36 -7.96
C ALA A 180 -6.33 6.36 -6.92
N GLY A 181 -6.36 5.43 -5.95
CA GLY A 181 -5.26 5.24 -4.99
C GLY A 181 -3.97 4.79 -5.67
N ASP A 182 -4.07 3.86 -6.62
CA ASP A 182 -2.92 3.35 -7.36
C ASP A 182 -2.29 4.45 -8.24
N GLY A 183 -3.12 5.26 -8.91
CA GLY A 183 -2.66 6.42 -9.68
C GLY A 183 -1.98 7.47 -8.81
N PHE A 184 -2.52 7.74 -7.61
CA PHE A 184 -1.89 8.63 -6.64
C PHE A 184 -0.52 8.09 -6.20
N ALA A 185 -0.45 6.79 -5.85
CA ALA A 185 0.81 6.15 -5.47
C ALA A 185 1.84 6.20 -6.59
N ALA A 186 1.43 5.95 -7.85
CA ALA A 186 2.31 6.02 -9.02
C ALA A 186 2.91 7.43 -9.21
N GLY A 187 2.09 8.48 -9.12
CA GLY A 187 2.57 9.86 -9.21
C GLY A 187 3.55 10.22 -8.09
N LEU A 188 3.24 9.81 -6.85
CA LEU A 188 4.12 10.04 -5.71
C LEU A 188 5.47 9.31 -5.86
N ILE A 189 5.45 8.04 -6.28
CA ILE A 189 6.66 7.25 -6.49
C ILE A 189 7.51 7.85 -7.62
N SER A 190 6.90 8.29 -8.72
CA SER A 190 7.62 9.00 -9.80
C SER A 190 8.33 10.23 -9.25
N GLY A 191 7.63 11.06 -8.48
CA GLY A 191 8.24 12.25 -7.85
C GLY A 191 9.39 11.89 -6.90
N ILE A 192 9.26 10.82 -6.11
CA ILE A 192 10.33 10.34 -5.22
C ILE A 192 11.56 9.90 -6.04
N CYS A 193 11.35 9.12 -7.11
CA CYS A 193 12.44 8.66 -7.97
C CYS A 193 13.12 9.81 -8.75
N GLU A 194 12.43 10.91 -8.97
CA GLU A 194 12.94 12.14 -9.60
C GLU A 194 13.46 13.17 -8.57
N GLU A 195 13.48 12.81 -7.27
CA GLU A 195 13.92 13.68 -6.17
C GLU A 195 13.10 14.99 -6.04
N ILE A 196 11.83 14.97 -6.48
CA ILE A 196 10.92 16.12 -6.37
C ILE A 196 10.41 16.24 -4.93
N PRO A 197 10.45 17.42 -4.30
CA PRO A 197 9.86 17.65 -2.98
C PRO A 197 8.36 17.33 -2.96
N LEU A 198 7.81 16.97 -1.78
CA LEU A 198 6.40 16.61 -1.62
C LEU A 198 5.43 17.80 -1.74
N GLY A 199 5.92 19.03 -1.60
CA GLY A 199 5.12 20.25 -1.64
C GLY A 199 5.75 21.40 -2.37
#